data_69a92e88ee5a6e6393d4fe9ee5ab53a3
#
_entry.id   69a92e88ee5a6e6393d4fe9ee5ab53a3
#
_cell.length_a   1.000
_cell.length_b   1.000
_cell.length_c   1.000
_cell.angle_alpha   90.00
_cell.angle_beta   90.00
_cell.angle_gamma   90.00
#
_symmetry.space_group_name_H-M   'P 1'
#
loop_
_entity.id
_entity.type
_entity.pdbx_description
1 polymer ?
#
loop_
_entity_poly.entity_id
_entity_poly.type
_entity_poly.pdbx_seq_one_letter_code
_entity_poly.pdbx_strand_id
1 'polypeptide(L)'
;MKKVTLFIISLVFSLGVFAQEEAPKKIDFTQLEIEYIANEQILTETELDAYSKISKEYDEKHRILRREVRELEKSIREIKTNEEAEKVMYEIADKKIALESLEKEYLGLYLKEIPAQKLIQVQSACKKFKGDLFKNMHKAREKGEKKFSQPMK
;
A
#
# COMPACT_ATOMS: atom_id res chain seq x y z
N MET A 1 49.89 35.89 24.77
CA MET A 1 48.78 36.73 25.21
C MET A 1 48.25 37.49 24.00
N LYS A 2 47.23 37.02 23.33
CA LYS A 2 46.51 37.75 22.27
C LYS A 2 45.04 37.50 22.45
N LYS A 3 44.31 38.58 22.75
CA LYS A 3 42.88 38.63 23.00
C LYS A 3 42.12 38.39 21.70
N VAL A 4 41.23 37.40 21.66
CA VAL A 4 40.32 37.16 20.56
C VAL A 4 39.03 37.89 20.87
N THR A 5 38.74 38.89 20.08
CA THR A 5 37.56 39.74 20.17
C THR A 5 36.39 38.97 19.56
N LEU A 6 35.36 38.73 20.36
CA LEU A 6 34.10 38.06 19.95
C LEU A 6 33.25 39.07 19.18
N PHE A 7 33.05 38.86 17.89
CA PHE A 7 32.11 39.62 17.08
C PHE A 7 30.76 38.86 17.06
N ILE A 8 29.82 39.36 17.86
CA ILE A 8 28.42 38.89 17.82
C ILE A 8 27.73 39.68 16.74
N ILE A 9 27.53 39.05 15.60
CA ILE A 9 26.62 39.54 14.56
C ILE A 9 25.25 38.96 14.85
N SER A 10 24.39 39.79 15.42
CA SER A 10 22.96 39.51 15.56
C SER A 10 22.30 39.71 14.21
N LEU A 11 22.11 38.61 13.47
CA LEU A 11 21.32 38.60 12.28
C LEU A 11 19.89 38.13 12.64
N VAL A 12 19.02 39.11 12.84
CA VAL A 12 17.57 38.85 12.96
C VAL A 12 17.06 38.43 11.58
N PHE A 13 17.04 37.15 11.36
CA PHE A 13 16.34 36.57 10.20
C PHE A 13 14.92 36.28 10.64
N SER A 14 14.00 37.17 10.28
CA SER A 14 12.57 36.92 10.33
C SER A 14 12.24 35.86 9.28
N LEU A 15 12.37 34.60 9.65
CA LEU A 15 11.89 33.49 8.88
C LEU A 15 10.37 33.41 9.07
N GLY A 16 9.66 33.90 8.06
CA GLY A 16 8.30 33.47 7.83
C GLY A 16 8.32 31.96 7.70
N VAL A 17 7.81 31.27 8.72
CA VAL A 17 7.55 29.84 8.68
C VAL A 17 6.40 29.66 7.68
N PHE A 18 6.72 29.47 6.41
CA PHE A 18 5.84 28.77 5.50
C PHE A 18 5.77 27.34 6.03
N ALA A 19 4.72 27.04 6.79
CA ALA A 19 4.29 25.69 7.02
C ALA A 19 3.91 25.14 5.64
N GLN A 20 4.86 24.49 4.96
CA GLN A 20 4.51 23.55 3.92
C GLN A 20 3.73 22.44 4.63
N GLU A 21 2.41 22.46 4.50
CA GLU A 21 1.59 21.28 4.71
C GLU A 21 2.14 20.22 3.76
N GLU A 22 3.01 19.35 4.26
CA GLU A 22 3.38 18.15 3.55
C GLU A 22 2.08 17.40 3.29
N ALA A 23 1.70 17.29 2.02
CA ALA A 23 0.58 16.48 1.62
C ALA A 23 0.72 15.11 2.31
N PRO A 24 -0.36 14.54 2.87
CA PRO A 24 -0.28 13.32 3.66
C PRO A 24 0.43 12.25 2.82
N LYS A 25 1.59 11.79 3.30
CA LYS A 25 2.39 10.76 2.63
C LYS A 25 1.49 9.57 2.38
N LYS A 26 1.28 9.25 1.12
CA LYS A 26 0.48 8.10 0.72
C LYS A 26 1.12 6.85 1.31
N ILE A 27 0.37 6.16 2.17
CA ILE A 27 0.85 4.94 2.83
C ILE A 27 1.07 3.88 1.75
N ASP A 28 2.30 3.39 1.65
CA ASP A 28 2.66 2.26 0.79
C ASP A 28 2.47 0.96 1.58
N PHE A 29 1.33 0.32 1.37
CA PHE A 29 0.99 -0.93 2.07
C PHE A 29 1.88 -2.10 1.65
N THR A 30 2.36 -2.12 0.41
CA THR A 30 3.29 -3.14 -0.08
C THR A 30 4.63 -3.03 0.63
N GLN A 31 5.12 -1.81 0.82
CA GLN A 31 6.35 -1.57 1.58
C GLN A 31 6.21 -2.00 3.05
N LEU A 32 5.09 -1.67 3.70
CA LEU A 32 4.82 -2.08 5.08
C LEU A 32 4.71 -3.61 5.21
N GLU A 33 4.12 -4.29 4.23
CA GLU A 33 4.04 -5.75 4.19
C GLU A 33 5.44 -6.38 4.08
N ILE A 34 6.30 -5.84 3.20
CA ILE A 34 7.69 -6.29 3.04
C ILE A 34 8.48 -6.10 4.34
N GLU A 35 8.37 -4.95 4.99
CA GLU A 35 9.03 -4.69 6.28
C GLU A 35 8.54 -5.65 7.38
N TYR A 36 7.24 -5.95 7.39
CA TYR A 36 6.70 -6.95 8.31
C TYR A 36 7.30 -8.34 8.06
N ILE A 37 7.38 -8.78 6.79
CA ILE A 37 7.99 -10.07 6.43
C ILE A 37 9.47 -10.12 6.78
N ALA A 38 10.20 -9.02 6.59
CA ALA A 38 11.61 -8.92 7.01
C ALA A 38 11.77 -9.16 8.53
N ASN A 39 10.88 -8.60 9.34
CA ASN A 39 10.89 -8.76 10.79
C ASN A 39 10.53 -10.19 11.26
N GLU A 40 9.72 -10.92 10.49
CA GLU A 40 9.39 -12.34 10.79
C GLU A 40 10.56 -13.30 10.53
N GLN A 41 11.64 -12.87 9.86
CA GLN A 41 12.86 -13.63 9.59
C GLN A 41 12.63 -15.00 8.90
N ILE A 42 11.57 -15.10 8.09
CA ILE A 42 11.23 -16.32 7.34
C ILE A 42 12.18 -16.51 6.16
N LEU A 43 12.55 -15.39 5.52
CA LEU A 43 13.36 -15.34 4.31
C LEU A 43 14.81 -14.99 4.64
N THR A 44 15.77 -15.52 3.88
CA THR A 44 17.13 -15.00 3.85
C THR A 44 17.16 -13.61 3.22
N GLU A 45 18.25 -12.88 3.36
CA GLU A 45 18.41 -11.55 2.76
C GLU A 45 18.19 -11.58 1.24
N THR A 46 18.78 -12.54 0.54
CA THR A 46 18.62 -12.71 -0.91
C THR A 46 17.19 -13.04 -1.30
N GLU A 47 16.52 -13.94 -0.55
CA GLU A 47 15.11 -14.29 -0.79
C GLU A 47 14.18 -13.11 -0.51
N LEU A 48 14.50 -12.28 0.49
CA LEU A 48 13.73 -11.07 0.83
C LEU A 48 13.86 -9.99 -0.25
N ASP A 49 15.04 -9.81 -0.81
CA ASP A 49 15.27 -8.89 -1.93
C ASP A 49 14.47 -9.31 -3.17
N ALA A 50 14.51 -10.61 -3.50
CA ALA A 50 13.72 -11.18 -4.59
C ALA A 50 12.21 -10.99 -4.32
N TYR A 51 11.74 -11.32 -3.11
CA TYR A 51 10.36 -11.11 -2.68
C TYR A 51 9.93 -9.66 -2.83
N SER A 52 10.73 -8.72 -2.34
CA SER A 52 10.44 -7.28 -2.40
C SER A 52 10.27 -6.79 -3.83
N LYS A 53 11.18 -7.18 -4.72
CA LYS A 53 11.13 -6.79 -6.15
C LYS A 53 9.87 -7.33 -6.83
N ILE A 54 9.61 -8.64 -6.66
CA ILE A 54 8.47 -9.31 -7.28
C ILE A 54 7.15 -8.74 -6.74
N SER A 55 7.05 -8.51 -5.41
CA SER A 55 5.84 -7.96 -4.78
C SER A 55 5.50 -6.55 -5.26
N LYS A 56 6.49 -5.67 -5.42
CA LYS A 56 6.27 -4.31 -5.93
C LYS A 56 5.77 -4.31 -7.36
N GLU A 57 6.37 -5.13 -8.21
CA GLU A 57 5.95 -5.25 -9.61
C GLU A 57 4.54 -5.86 -9.72
N TYR A 58 4.25 -6.90 -8.93
CA TYR A 58 2.92 -7.50 -8.85
C TYR A 58 1.87 -6.48 -8.41
N ASP A 59 2.12 -5.76 -7.33
CA ASP A 59 1.17 -4.78 -6.79
C ASP A 59 0.84 -3.69 -7.82
N GLU A 60 1.83 -3.20 -8.55
CA GLU A 60 1.61 -2.19 -9.58
C GLU A 60 0.68 -2.71 -10.69
N LYS A 61 0.97 -3.87 -11.27
CA LYS A 61 0.15 -4.48 -12.34
C LYS A 61 -1.25 -4.85 -11.83
N HIS A 62 -1.32 -5.47 -10.65
CA HIS A 62 -2.57 -5.84 -10.02
C HIS A 62 -3.47 -4.63 -9.73
N ARG A 63 -2.88 -3.52 -9.25
CA ARG A 63 -3.58 -2.27 -8.99
C ARG A 63 -4.17 -1.66 -10.26
N ILE A 64 -3.44 -1.74 -11.39
CA ILE A 64 -3.94 -1.26 -12.68
C ILE A 64 -5.17 -2.06 -13.09
N LEU A 65 -5.08 -3.39 -13.14
CA LEU A 65 -6.21 -4.26 -13.51
C LEU A 65 -7.41 -4.08 -12.58
N ARG A 66 -7.19 -4.00 -11.27
CA ARG A 66 -8.29 -3.74 -10.32
C ARG A 66 -8.95 -2.38 -10.49
N ARG A 67 -8.20 -1.38 -10.92
CA ARG A 67 -8.79 -0.08 -11.26
C ARG A 67 -9.67 -0.19 -12.49
N GLU A 68 -9.21 -0.88 -13.54
CA GLU A 68 -10.00 -1.10 -14.75
C GLU A 68 -11.31 -1.83 -14.45
N VAL A 69 -11.28 -2.90 -13.65
CA VAL A 69 -12.50 -3.60 -13.18
C VAL A 69 -13.45 -2.61 -12.46
N ARG A 70 -12.94 -1.80 -11.54
CA ARG A 70 -13.77 -0.83 -10.81
C ARG A 70 -14.39 0.23 -11.71
N GLU A 71 -13.69 0.69 -12.73
CA GLU A 71 -14.24 1.65 -13.69
C GLU A 71 -15.35 1.01 -14.52
N LEU A 72 -15.18 -0.23 -14.98
CA LEU A 72 -16.24 -0.98 -15.65
C LEU A 72 -17.45 -1.23 -14.73
N GLU A 73 -17.23 -1.60 -13.47
CA GLU A 73 -18.31 -1.78 -12.49
C GLU A 73 -19.09 -0.48 -12.21
N LYS A 74 -18.42 0.67 -12.26
CA LYS A 74 -19.09 1.98 -12.14
C LYS A 74 -19.93 2.30 -13.39
N SER A 75 -19.45 1.98 -14.59
CA SER A 75 -20.16 2.26 -15.84
C SER A 75 -21.49 1.50 -15.96
N ILE A 76 -21.65 0.39 -15.22
CA ILE A 76 -22.92 -0.38 -15.19
C ILE A 76 -24.12 0.52 -14.90
N ARG A 77 -23.96 1.56 -14.09
CA ARG A 77 -25.06 2.48 -13.72
C ARG A 77 -25.57 3.34 -14.88
N GLU A 78 -24.78 3.48 -15.93
CA GLU A 78 -25.06 4.33 -17.09
C GLU A 78 -25.59 3.53 -18.29
N ILE A 79 -25.59 2.19 -18.19
CA ILE A 79 -26.00 1.28 -19.25
C ILE A 79 -27.52 1.36 -19.48
N LYS A 80 -27.91 1.46 -20.74
CA LYS A 80 -29.31 1.61 -21.15
C LYS A 80 -29.83 0.48 -22.02
N THR A 81 -28.95 -0.31 -22.62
CA THR A 81 -29.34 -1.41 -23.53
C THR A 81 -28.82 -2.75 -23.05
N ASN A 82 -29.46 -3.86 -23.48
CA ASN A 82 -29.02 -5.21 -23.15
C ASN A 82 -27.67 -5.53 -23.78
N GLU A 83 -27.43 -5.06 -25.01
CA GLU A 83 -26.18 -5.27 -25.73
C GLU A 83 -24.99 -4.63 -25.03
N GLU A 84 -25.16 -3.38 -24.53
CA GLU A 84 -24.15 -2.70 -23.71
C GLU A 84 -23.90 -3.45 -22.40
N ALA A 85 -24.96 -3.93 -21.73
CA ALA A 85 -24.86 -4.68 -20.49
C ALA A 85 -24.08 -5.98 -20.69
N GLU A 86 -24.42 -6.75 -21.72
CA GLU A 86 -23.73 -8.00 -22.07
C GLU A 86 -22.24 -7.75 -22.33
N LYS A 87 -21.90 -6.75 -23.13
CA LYS A 87 -20.51 -6.38 -23.42
C LYS A 87 -19.73 -6.08 -22.16
N VAL A 88 -20.24 -5.20 -21.28
CA VAL A 88 -19.56 -4.80 -20.04
C VAL A 88 -19.40 -5.99 -19.09
N MET A 89 -20.40 -6.90 -19.01
CA MET A 89 -20.30 -8.11 -18.20
C MET A 89 -19.16 -9.03 -18.69
N TYR A 90 -19.01 -9.22 -20.01
CA TYR A 90 -17.89 -9.99 -20.56
C TYR A 90 -16.54 -9.29 -20.30
N GLU A 91 -16.44 -7.97 -20.49
CA GLU A 91 -15.22 -7.22 -20.21
C GLU A 91 -14.79 -7.33 -18.72
N ILE A 92 -15.74 -7.26 -17.79
CA ILE A 92 -15.47 -7.48 -16.37
C ILE A 92 -14.97 -8.91 -16.11
N ALA A 93 -15.61 -9.92 -16.72
CA ALA A 93 -15.18 -11.30 -16.58
C ALA A 93 -13.76 -11.52 -17.10
N ASP A 94 -13.44 -10.99 -18.28
CA ASP A 94 -12.11 -11.09 -18.89
C ASP A 94 -11.04 -10.41 -18.01
N LYS A 95 -11.33 -9.23 -17.44
CA LYS A 95 -10.42 -8.56 -16.52
C LYS A 95 -10.20 -9.33 -15.21
N LYS A 96 -11.22 -10.02 -14.70
CA LYS A 96 -11.09 -10.90 -13.54
C LYS A 96 -10.25 -12.13 -13.86
N ILE A 97 -10.41 -12.72 -15.03
CA ILE A 97 -9.54 -13.81 -15.51
C ILE A 97 -8.08 -13.32 -15.63
N ALA A 98 -7.87 -12.10 -16.14
CA ALA A 98 -6.54 -11.51 -16.22
C ALA A 98 -5.89 -11.31 -14.83
N LEU A 99 -6.66 -10.93 -13.81
CA LEU A 99 -6.18 -10.83 -12.42
C LEU A 99 -5.72 -12.19 -11.88
N GLU A 100 -6.51 -13.24 -12.05
CA GLU A 100 -6.16 -14.60 -11.63
C GLU A 100 -4.94 -15.14 -12.40
N SER A 101 -4.85 -14.82 -13.69
CA SER A 101 -3.70 -15.19 -14.53
C SER A 101 -2.43 -14.50 -14.09
N LEU A 102 -2.52 -13.21 -13.72
CA LEU A 102 -1.41 -12.44 -13.14
C LEU A 102 -0.94 -13.05 -11.82
N GLU A 103 -1.87 -13.41 -10.91
CA GLU A 103 -1.54 -14.06 -9.64
C GLU A 103 -0.77 -15.36 -9.86
N LYS A 104 -1.23 -16.20 -10.80
CA LYS A 104 -0.57 -17.44 -11.17
C LYS A 104 0.83 -17.21 -11.77
N GLU A 105 0.99 -16.21 -12.65
CA GLU A 105 2.28 -15.84 -13.24
C GLU A 105 3.28 -15.48 -12.14
N TYR A 106 2.88 -14.58 -11.23
CA TYR A 106 3.74 -14.12 -10.15
C TYR A 106 4.02 -15.18 -9.10
N LEU A 107 3.08 -16.10 -8.84
CA LEU A 107 3.36 -17.30 -8.04
C LEU A 107 4.51 -18.09 -8.64
N GLY A 108 4.54 -18.24 -9.97
CA GLY A 108 5.65 -18.91 -10.68
C GLY A 108 7.00 -18.16 -10.52
N LEU A 109 6.98 -16.82 -10.46
CA LEU A 109 8.19 -16.02 -10.22
C LEU A 109 8.69 -16.19 -8.77
N TYR A 110 7.80 -16.13 -7.78
CA TYR A 110 8.17 -16.38 -6.39
C TYR A 110 8.78 -17.77 -6.19
N LEU A 111 8.21 -18.82 -6.79
CA LEU A 111 8.66 -20.20 -6.65
C LEU A 111 10.03 -20.47 -7.30
N LYS A 112 10.51 -19.61 -8.20
CA LYS A 112 11.88 -19.69 -8.73
C LYS A 112 12.92 -19.21 -7.74
N GLU A 113 12.58 -18.25 -6.89
CA GLU A 113 13.50 -17.57 -5.97
C GLU A 113 13.35 -18.03 -4.53
N ILE A 114 12.17 -18.55 -4.16
CA ILE A 114 11.81 -18.84 -2.77
C ILE A 114 11.26 -20.26 -2.68
N PRO A 115 11.78 -21.12 -1.78
CA PRO A 115 11.22 -22.45 -1.54
C PRO A 115 9.71 -22.39 -1.21
N ALA A 116 8.93 -23.29 -1.79
CA ALA A 116 7.47 -23.30 -1.63
C ALA A 116 7.02 -23.31 -0.15
N GLN A 117 7.73 -24.05 0.70
CA GLN A 117 7.42 -24.11 2.14
C GLN A 117 7.57 -22.74 2.83
N LYS A 118 8.62 -21.99 2.51
CA LYS A 118 8.83 -20.64 3.01
C LYS A 118 7.77 -19.69 2.47
N LEU A 119 7.41 -19.82 1.19
CA LEU A 119 6.38 -19.00 0.57
C LEU A 119 5.00 -19.17 1.25
N ILE A 120 4.65 -20.40 1.66
CA ILE A 120 3.45 -20.66 2.47
C ILE A 120 3.52 -19.94 3.82
N GLN A 121 4.68 -19.93 4.47
CA GLN A 121 4.88 -19.19 5.72
C GLN A 121 4.74 -17.67 5.52
N VAL A 122 5.32 -17.13 4.44
CA VAL A 122 5.17 -15.73 4.04
C VAL A 122 3.70 -15.39 3.81
N GLN A 123 2.96 -16.19 3.05
CA GLN A 123 1.52 -15.96 2.82
C GLN A 123 0.70 -15.96 4.13
N SER A 124 1.06 -16.82 5.08
CA SER A 124 0.44 -16.84 6.40
C SER A 124 0.74 -15.56 7.19
N ALA A 125 1.99 -15.10 7.16
CA ALA A 125 2.42 -13.86 7.79
C ALA A 125 1.74 -12.63 7.15
N CYS A 126 1.61 -12.58 5.82
CA CYS A 126 0.86 -11.53 5.12
C CYS A 126 -0.62 -11.48 5.55
N LYS A 127 -1.27 -12.63 5.71
CA LYS A 127 -2.66 -12.69 6.21
C LYS A 127 -2.78 -12.13 7.61
N LYS A 128 -1.83 -12.46 8.50
CA LYS A 128 -1.76 -11.94 9.88
C LYS A 128 -1.55 -10.42 9.86
N PHE A 129 -0.57 -9.93 9.09
CA PHE A 129 -0.31 -8.50 8.92
C PHE A 129 -1.57 -7.74 8.50
N LYS A 130 -2.26 -8.19 7.45
CA LYS A 130 -3.50 -7.57 6.96
C LYS A 130 -4.58 -7.57 8.04
N GLY A 131 -4.75 -8.68 8.76
CA GLY A 131 -5.70 -8.77 9.88
C GLY A 131 -5.42 -7.78 11.01
N ASP A 132 -4.16 -7.63 11.41
CA ASP A 132 -3.75 -6.72 12.47
C ASP A 132 -3.83 -5.25 12.02
N LEU A 133 -3.49 -4.96 10.76
CA LEU A 133 -3.65 -3.64 10.17
C LEU A 133 -5.12 -3.20 10.20
N PHE A 134 -6.05 -4.04 9.74
CA PHE A 134 -7.49 -3.74 9.77
C PHE A 134 -8.02 -3.52 11.19
N LYS A 135 -7.63 -4.36 12.16
CA LYS A 135 -8.00 -4.17 13.57
C LYS A 135 -7.53 -2.83 14.13
N ASN A 136 -6.28 -2.45 13.80
CA ASN A 136 -5.71 -1.20 14.28
C ASN A 136 -6.37 0.02 13.64
N MET A 137 -6.68 -0.03 12.34
CA MET A 137 -7.43 1.01 11.64
C MET A 137 -8.85 1.18 12.22
N HIS A 138 -9.53 0.08 12.52
CA HIS A 138 -10.87 0.13 13.13
C HIS A 138 -10.83 0.78 14.51
N LYS A 139 -9.89 0.36 15.37
CA LYS A 139 -9.68 0.96 16.69
C LYS A 139 -9.35 2.45 16.64
N ALA A 140 -8.54 2.87 15.65
CA ALA A 140 -8.19 4.27 15.46
C ALA A 140 -9.41 5.11 15.07
N ARG A 141 -10.27 4.57 14.20
CA ARG A 141 -11.53 5.20 13.79
C ARG A 141 -12.49 5.37 14.96
N GLU A 142 -12.72 4.32 15.75
CA GLU A 142 -13.58 4.38 16.95
C GLU A 142 -13.08 5.41 17.96
N LYS A 143 -11.75 5.53 18.16
CA LYS A 143 -11.17 6.54 19.04
C LYS A 143 -11.35 7.97 18.48
N GLY A 144 -11.30 8.13 17.18
CA GLY A 144 -11.56 9.40 16.49
C GLY A 144 -13.03 9.83 16.64
N GLU A 145 -13.97 8.93 16.42
CA GLU A 145 -15.40 9.19 16.57
C GLU A 145 -15.78 9.55 18.01
N LYS A 146 -15.17 8.90 19.02
CA LYS A 146 -15.38 9.24 20.44
C LYS A 146 -14.85 10.61 20.84
N LYS A 147 -13.83 11.13 20.18
CA LYS A 147 -13.33 12.50 20.42
C LYS A 147 -14.27 13.57 19.85
N PHE A 148 -14.98 13.26 18.77
CA PHE A 148 -15.94 14.20 18.14
C PHE A 148 -17.31 14.23 18.83
N SER A 149 -17.67 13.20 19.59
CA SER A 149 -18.96 13.08 20.25
C SER A 149 -19.01 13.63 21.70
N GLN A 150 -17.91 14.19 22.21
CA GLN A 150 -17.93 14.87 23.50
C GLN A 150 -18.41 16.33 23.31
N PRO A 151 -19.52 16.74 23.94
CA PRO A 151 -19.94 18.12 23.90
C PRO A 151 -18.87 19.00 24.57
N MET A 152 -18.48 20.07 23.89
CA MET A 152 -17.62 21.10 24.47
C MET A 152 -18.35 21.67 25.71
N LYS A 153 -17.74 21.46 26.89
CA LYS A 153 -18.17 22.11 28.12
C LYS A 153 -17.60 23.51 28.21
#